data_e4d0a2aa54d9d9d4c70329319061ec01
#
_entry.id   e4d0a2aa54d9d9d4c70329319061ec01
#
_cell.length_a   1.000
_cell.length_b   1.000
_cell.length_c   1.000
_cell.angle_alpha   90.00
_cell.angle_beta   90.00
_cell.angle_gamma   90.00
#
_symmetry.space_group_name_H-M   'P 1'
#
loop_
_entity.id
_entity.type
_entity.pdbx_description
1 polymer ?
#
loop_
_entity_poly.entity_id
_entity_poly.type
_entity_poly.pdbx_seq_one_letter_code
_entity_poly.pdbx_strand_id
1 'polypeptide(L)'
;WQPVPHGTLLDLVEQTFDHHGLQITQQAHALGRDGDRYFGLMQLSPQLKGDTDEQGYAFVVGLRNSHDQSFPASLVIGSAVFVCDNLAFSGEVVLARRHTRFIVRDLPEMVDRAVGQLGELRVNQDRRIEAYQETPVTAPQAHHLLVSMLDAKVLPVTRLPSALDEFRRPSHETFLGDDGKPTAWTLMNAVTKSIKGRNLDRLPRRTQAMHGLLDSHCGLNASPGTTLN
;
A
#
# COMPACT_ATOMS: atom_id res chain seq x y z
N TRP A 1 8.27 24.37 -14.88
CA TRP A 1 8.18 23.62 -13.62
C TRP A 1 7.64 24.53 -12.51
N GLN A 2 6.62 24.07 -11.79
CA GLN A 2 6.00 24.80 -10.67
C GLN A 2 5.86 23.82 -9.51
N PRO A 3 6.58 24.00 -8.38
CA PRO A 3 6.43 23.15 -7.22
C PRO A 3 5.08 23.40 -6.56
N VAL A 4 4.45 22.33 -6.06
CA VAL A 4 3.30 22.42 -5.17
C VAL A 4 3.82 22.27 -3.74
N PRO A 5 3.59 23.22 -2.84
CA PRO A 5 3.96 23.10 -1.44
C PRO A 5 3.34 21.84 -0.83
N HIS A 6 4.08 21.13 0.04
CA HIS A 6 3.59 19.89 0.67
C HIS A 6 2.29 20.11 1.44
N GLY A 7 2.21 21.21 2.22
CA GLY A 7 1.00 21.57 2.96
C GLY A 7 -0.20 21.80 2.03
N THR A 8 -0.01 22.52 0.91
CA THR A 8 -1.11 22.79 -0.04
C THR A 8 -1.66 21.47 -0.64
N LEU A 9 -0.81 20.50 -0.94
CA LEU A 9 -1.28 19.20 -1.41
C LEU A 9 -2.01 18.43 -0.31
N LEU A 10 -1.49 18.45 0.93
CA LEU A 10 -2.11 17.81 2.08
C LEU A 10 -3.49 18.42 2.37
N ASP A 11 -3.57 19.75 2.51
CA ASP A 11 -4.80 20.47 2.78
C ASP A 11 -5.88 20.17 1.72
N LEU A 12 -5.48 20.11 0.44
CA LEU A 12 -6.39 19.79 -0.64
C LEU A 12 -6.93 18.34 -0.51
N VAL A 13 -6.09 17.38 -0.17
CA VAL A 13 -6.52 15.98 -0.01
C VAL A 13 -7.44 15.84 1.21
N GLU A 14 -7.11 16.46 2.34
CA GLU A 14 -7.94 16.44 3.55
C GLU A 14 -9.32 17.08 3.32
N GLN A 15 -9.36 18.25 2.68
CA GLN A 15 -10.62 18.91 2.32
C GLN A 15 -11.46 18.07 1.35
N THR A 16 -10.81 17.37 0.42
CA THR A 16 -11.51 16.49 -0.51
C THR A 16 -12.07 15.26 0.22
N PHE A 17 -11.32 14.68 1.17
CA PHE A 17 -11.85 13.61 2.00
C PHE A 17 -13.09 14.03 2.78
N ASP A 18 -13.06 15.19 3.44
CA ASP A 18 -14.21 15.76 4.15
C ASP A 18 -15.41 15.95 3.22
N HIS A 19 -15.17 16.47 2.00
CA HIS A 19 -16.22 16.65 1.00
C HIS A 19 -16.89 15.34 0.59
N HIS A 20 -16.11 14.26 0.48
CA HIS A 20 -16.61 12.91 0.18
C HIS A 20 -17.10 12.14 1.43
N GLY A 21 -17.11 12.75 2.61
CA GLY A 21 -17.56 12.14 3.86
C GLY A 21 -16.60 11.09 4.41
N LEU A 22 -15.33 11.11 3.99
CA LEU A 22 -14.28 10.22 4.45
C LEU A 22 -13.58 10.83 5.67
N GLN A 23 -13.50 10.09 6.76
CA GLN A 23 -12.84 10.56 7.99
C GLN A 23 -11.45 9.94 8.13
N ILE A 24 -10.45 10.77 8.43
CA ILE A 24 -9.11 10.32 8.80
C ILE A 24 -9.12 9.96 10.28
N THR A 25 -8.80 8.70 10.61
CA THR A 25 -8.73 8.21 11.99
C THR A 25 -7.33 8.32 12.56
N GLN A 26 -6.33 8.11 11.72
CA GLN A 26 -4.91 8.25 12.08
C GLN A 26 -4.14 8.81 10.89
N GLN A 27 -3.10 9.59 11.19
CA GLN A 27 -2.19 10.07 10.17
C GLN A 27 -0.76 10.12 10.69
N ALA A 28 0.18 9.91 9.77
CA ALA A 28 1.61 10.01 10.02
C ALA A 28 2.29 10.71 8.85
N HIS A 29 3.19 11.63 9.14
CA HIS A 29 3.89 12.42 8.14
C HIS A 29 5.40 12.36 8.33
N ALA A 30 6.14 12.36 7.22
CA ALA A 30 7.58 12.37 7.24
C ALA A 30 8.11 13.32 6.15
N LEU A 31 9.18 14.02 6.48
CA LEU A 31 9.99 14.79 5.54
C LEU A 31 11.33 14.12 5.37
N GLY A 32 11.82 14.09 4.14
CA GLY A 32 13.15 13.60 3.79
C GLY A 32 13.90 14.61 2.95
N ARG A 33 15.23 14.44 2.83
CA ARG A 33 16.08 15.34 2.07
C ARG A 33 15.87 16.82 2.39
N ASP A 34 16.08 17.17 3.66
CA ASP A 34 15.97 18.56 4.15
C ASP A 34 14.62 19.24 3.82
N GLY A 35 13.56 18.44 3.76
CA GLY A 35 12.21 18.92 3.46
C GLY A 35 11.81 18.86 1.98
N ASP A 36 12.68 18.44 1.09
CA ASP A 36 12.36 18.34 -0.34
C ASP A 36 11.39 17.19 -0.68
N ARG A 37 11.29 16.19 0.19
CA ARG A 37 10.44 15.02 -0.01
C ARG A 37 9.44 14.86 1.13
N TYR A 38 8.19 14.71 0.78
CA TYR A 38 7.10 14.49 1.72
C TYR A 38 6.45 13.12 1.50
N PHE A 39 6.14 12.47 2.61
CA PHE A 39 5.37 11.23 2.68
C PHE A 39 4.32 11.38 3.76
N GLY A 40 3.06 11.16 3.42
CA GLY A 40 1.94 11.10 4.34
C GLY A 40 1.26 9.75 4.26
N LEU A 41 0.81 9.25 5.40
CA LEU A 41 -0.05 8.09 5.53
C LEU A 41 -1.30 8.52 6.26
N MET A 42 -2.46 8.24 5.71
CA MET A 42 -3.76 8.56 6.27
C MET A 42 -4.59 7.28 6.31
N GLN A 43 -4.95 6.86 7.51
CA GLN A 43 -5.90 5.78 7.71
C GLN A 43 -7.31 6.37 7.65
N LEU A 44 -8.16 5.79 6.83
CA LEU A 44 -9.53 6.22 6.67
C LEU A 44 -10.46 5.38 7.55
N SER A 45 -11.49 6.03 8.09
CA SER A 45 -12.54 5.39 8.87
C SER A 45 -13.31 4.38 8.02
N PRO A 46 -13.79 3.30 8.65
CA PRO A 46 -14.61 2.28 8.02
C PRO A 46 -16.01 2.70 7.56
N GLN A 47 -16.37 3.95 7.51
CA GLN A 47 -17.74 4.43 7.17
C GLN A 47 -18.29 4.03 5.78
N LEU A 48 -17.50 3.38 4.95
CA LEU A 48 -18.01 2.64 3.80
C LEU A 48 -18.68 1.36 4.33
N LYS A 49 -19.99 1.22 4.14
CA LYS A 49 -20.84 0.13 4.60
C LYS A 49 -20.13 -1.24 4.59
N GLY A 50 -20.00 -1.88 5.73
CA GLY A 50 -19.53 -3.25 5.87
C GLY A 50 -18.22 -3.43 6.63
N ASP A 51 -17.63 -2.35 7.16
CA ASP A 51 -16.41 -2.42 7.94
C ASP A 51 -16.70 -2.77 9.39
N THR A 52 -16.27 -3.95 9.76
CA THR A 52 -16.08 -4.33 11.14
C THR A 52 -14.57 -4.34 11.40
N ASP A 53 -14.14 -3.97 12.61
CA ASP A 53 -12.75 -4.12 13.10
C ASP A 53 -12.25 -5.59 13.02
N GLU A 54 -13.10 -6.50 12.58
CA GLU A 54 -12.88 -7.94 12.47
C GLU A 54 -11.91 -8.33 11.34
N GLN A 55 -11.66 -7.46 10.36
CA GLN A 55 -10.81 -7.80 9.20
C GLN A 55 -9.30 -7.80 9.50
N GLY A 56 -8.87 -7.26 10.65
CA GLY A 56 -7.46 -7.27 11.07
C GLY A 56 -6.54 -6.31 10.31
N TYR A 57 -7.08 -5.46 9.42
CA TYR A 57 -6.33 -4.43 8.68
C TYR A 57 -7.17 -3.16 8.46
N ALA A 58 -6.48 -2.03 8.26
CA ALA A 58 -7.09 -0.75 7.92
C ALA A 58 -6.81 -0.38 6.46
N PHE A 59 -7.76 0.32 5.83
CA PHE A 59 -7.56 0.95 4.54
C PHE A 59 -6.76 2.25 4.74
N VAL A 60 -5.65 2.37 4.01
CA VAL A 60 -4.77 3.53 4.11
C VAL A 60 -4.55 4.17 2.76
N VAL A 61 -4.41 5.49 2.78
CA VAL A 61 -4.02 6.29 1.64
C VAL A 61 -2.63 6.85 1.90
N GLY A 62 -1.71 6.58 0.98
CA GLY A 62 -0.36 7.15 0.96
C GLY A 62 -0.32 8.38 0.07
N LEU A 63 0.17 9.51 0.61
CA LEU A 63 0.41 10.74 -0.12
C LEU A 63 1.90 11.00 -0.20
N ARG A 64 2.40 11.37 -1.38
CA ARG A 64 3.79 11.79 -1.53
C ARG A 64 3.94 12.96 -2.48
N ASN A 65 4.96 13.76 -2.23
CA ASN A 65 5.29 14.92 -3.02
C ASN A 65 6.80 15.19 -2.98
N SER A 66 7.40 15.69 -4.07
CA SER A 66 8.82 16.05 -4.06
C SER A 66 9.09 17.37 -4.76
N HIS A 67 9.94 18.21 -4.17
CA HIS A 67 10.43 19.44 -4.75
C HIS A 67 11.74 19.21 -5.54
N ASP A 68 12.45 18.11 -5.28
CA ASP A 68 13.67 17.70 -5.99
C ASP A 68 13.39 16.89 -7.28
N GLN A 69 12.15 16.85 -7.74
CA GLN A 69 11.69 16.13 -8.95
C GLN A 69 11.93 14.61 -8.93
N SER A 70 12.28 14.02 -7.80
CA SER A 70 12.57 12.58 -7.69
C SER A 70 11.35 11.69 -7.95
N PHE A 71 10.15 12.22 -7.67
CA PHE A 71 8.87 11.57 -7.96
C PHE A 71 7.73 12.59 -8.09
N PRO A 72 6.64 12.21 -8.78
CA PRO A 72 5.47 13.08 -8.91
C PRO A 72 4.71 13.23 -7.58
N ALA A 73 3.90 14.28 -7.46
CA ALA A 73 2.81 14.31 -6.50
C ALA A 73 1.91 13.09 -6.79
N SER A 74 1.66 12.26 -5.80
CA SER A 74 0.87 11.03 -6.00
C SER A 74 0.12 10.60 -4.76
N LEU A 75 -1.06 10.00 -5.02
CA LEU A 75 -1.91 9.36 -4.05
C LEU A 75 -1.98 7.88 -4.39
N VAL A 76 -1.71 7.01 -3.44
CA VAL A 76 -1.69 5.56 -3.57
C VAL A 76 -2.53 4.95 -2.47
N ILE A 77 -3.18 3.83 -2.76
CA ILE A 77 -3.92 3.08 -1.76
C ILE A 77 -3.11 1.92 -1.20
N GLY A 78 -3.48 1.46 -0.02
CA GLY A 78 -2.85 0.34 0.65
C GLY A 78 -3.64 -0.14 1.85
N SER A 79 -3.05 -1.09 2.57
CA SER A 79 -3.55 -1.62 3.83
C SER A 79 -2.48 -1.56 4.91
N ALA A 80 -2.91 -1.31 6.14
CA ALA A 80 -2.08 -1.43 7.32
C ALA A 80 -2.66 -2.52 8.24
N VAL A 81 -1.85 -3.49 8.60
CA VAL A 81 -2.29 -4.59 9.50
C VAL A 81 -2.20 -4.10 10.94
N PHE A 82 -3.31 -4.17 11.69
CA PHE A 82 -3.43 -3.58 13.02
C PHE A 82 -2.41 -4.12 14.05
N VAL A 83 -2.17 -5.43 14.04
CA VAL A 83 -1.36 -6.06 15.08
C VAL A 83 0.14 -5.81 14.98
N CYS A 84 0.64 -5.31 13.85
CA CYS A 84 2.10 -5.18 13.64
C CYS A 84 2.51 -3.95 12.82
N ASP A 85 1.58 -3.04 12.50
CA ASP A 85 1.80 -1.87 11.63
C ASP A 85 2.50 -2.25 10.30
N ASN A 86 2.26 -3.44 9.79
CA ASN A 86 2.75 -3.84 8.48
C ASN A 86 1.99 -3.06 7.42
N LEU A 87 2.71 -2.22 6.70
CA LEU A 87 2.15 -1.39 5.66
C LEU A 87 2.44 -2.00 4.28
N ALA A 88 1.39 -2.29 3.55
CA ALA A 88 1.46 -2.73 2.16
C ALA A 88 0.58 -1.84 1.29
N PHE A 89 1.18 -1.17 0.32
CA PHE A 89 0.41 -0.47 -0.70
C PHE A 89 0.00 -1.47 -1.79
N SER A 90 -1.27 -1.46 -2.17
CA SER A 90 -1.81 -2.32 -3.23
C SER A 90 -1.17 -2.04 -4.60
N GLY A 91 -0.49 -0.90 -4.72
CA GLY A 91 0.16 -0.46 -5.94
C GLY A 91 -0.79 0.25 -6.89
N GLU A 92 -2.05 0.35 -6.57
CA GLU A 92 -2.98 1.17 -7.33
C GLU A 92 -2.70 2.64 -7.05
N VAL A 93 -2.13 3.29 -8.07
CA VAL A 93 -1.87 4.72 -8.05
C VAL A 93 -3.10 5.41 -8.60
N VAL A 94 -3.84 6.02 -7.71
CA VAL A 94 -5.07 6.75 -8.07
C VAL A 94 -4.75 8.10 -8.70
N LEU A 95 -3.60 8.69 -8.31
CA LEU A 95 -3.13 9.95 -8.84
C LEU A 95 -1.61 9.93 -8.89
N ALA A 96 -1.06 10.34 -10.06
CA ALA A 96 0.36 10.68 -10.20
C ALA A 96 0.50 11.86 -11.17
N ARG A 97 0.98 13.00 -10.70
CA ARG A 97 1.14 14.20 -11.51
C ARG A 97 2.52 14.82 -11.30
N ARG A 98 3.29 14.97 -12.38
CA ARG A 98 4.55 15.72 -12.35
C ARG A 98 4.27 17.21 -12.15
N HIS A 99 5.17 17.90 -11.50
CA HIS A 99 5.12 19.34 -11.27
C HIS A 99 5.36 20.09 -12.60
N THR A 100 4.28 20.40 -13.31
CA THR A 100 4.29 21.23 -14.52
C THR A 100 3.73 22.62 -14.19
N ARG A 101 3.82 23.53 -15.13
CA ARG A 101 3.25 24.90 -14.95
C ARG A 101 1.74 24.91 -14.69
N PHE A 102 1.03 23.82 -15.02
CA PHE A 102 -0.42 23.75 -14.89
C PHE A 102 -0.88 22.92 -13.69
N ILE A 103 0.06 22.33 -12.90
CA ILE A 103 -0.29 21.41 -11.83
C ILE A 103 -1.27 22.01 -10.82
N VAL A 104 -1.07 23.25 -10.41
CA VAL A 104 -1.92 23.91 -9.40
C VAL A 104 -3.36 24.05 -9.88
N ARG A 105 -3.54 24.29 -11.18
CA ARG A 105 -4.88 24.37 -11.80
C ARG A 105 -5.55 23.00 -11.90
N ASP A 106 -4.79 21.97 -12.29
CA ASP A 106 -5.33 20.65 -12.62
C ASP A 106 -5.51 19.77 -11.38
N LEU A 107 -4.76 20.04 -10.31
CA LEU A 107 -4.65 19.17 -9.14
C LEU A 107 -5.99 18.98 -8.39
N PRO A 108 -6.84 20.03 -8.16
CA PRO A 108 -8.11 19.85 -7.46
C PRO A 108 -9.03 18.82 -8.12
N GLU A 109 -9.24 18.91 -9.43
CA GLU A 109 -10.07 17.97 -10.17
C GLU A 109 -9.48 16.55 -10.16
N MET A 110 -8.15 16.45 -10.23
CA MET A 110 -7.47 15.15 -10.18
C MET A 110 -7.58 14.49 -8.81
N VAL A 111 -7.48 15.26 -7.72
CA VAL A 111 -7.63 14.74 -6.35
C VAL A 111 -9.07 14.31 -6.12
N ASP A 112 -10.05 15.12 -6.51
CA ASP A 112 -11.47 14.82 -6.38
C ASP A 112 -11.84 13.52 -7.10
N ARG A 113 -11.38 13.35 -8.34
CA ARG A 113 -11.58 12.10 -9.10
C ARG A 113 -10.92 10.90 -8.44
N ALA A 114 -9.70 11.07 -7.93
CA ALA A 114 -8.97 10.00 -7.24
C ALA A 114 -9.69 9.57 -5.95
N VAL A 115 -10.15 10.53 -5.16
CA VAL A 115 -10.91 10.26 -3.92
C VAL A 115 -12.25 9.60 -4.23
N GLY A 116 -12.94 10.03 -5.27
CA GLY A 116 -14.20 9.41 -5.72
C GLY A 116 -14.08 7.92 -6.10
N GLN A 117 -12.88 7.46 -6.46
CA GLN A 117 -12.62 6.03 -6.78
C GLN A 117 -12.28 5.17 -5.55
N LEU A 118 -12.00 5.77 -4.39
CA LEU A 118 -11.50 5.02 -3.22
C LEU A 118 -12.46 3.94 -2.74
N GLY A 119 -13.77 4.15 -2.85
CA GLY A 119 -14.76 3.15 -2.46
C GLY A 119 -14.68 1.86 -3.27
N GLU A 120 -14.56 1.96 -4.60
CA GLU A 120 -14.42 0.80 -5.47
C GLU A 120 -13.06 0.10 -5.26
N LEU A 121 -12.00 0.87 -5.13
CA LEU A 121 -10.66 0.36 -4.91
C LEU A 121 -10.54 -0.37 -3.58
N ARG A 122 -11.27 0.08 -2.56
CA ARG A 122 -11.37 -0.61 -1.29
C ARG A 122 -12.00 -2.00 -1.46
N VAL A 123 -13.14 -2.10 -2.12
CA VAL A 123 -13.80 -3.39 -2.37
C VAL A 123 -12.85 -4.36 -3.09
N ASN A 124 -12.07 -3.87 -4.05
CA ASN A 124 -11.07 -4.68 -4.73
C ASN A 124 -9.94 -5.13 -3.80
N GLN A 125 -9.51 -4.25 -2.88
CA GLN A 125 -8.50 -4.58 -1.87
C GLN A 125 -9.01 -5.64 -0.88
N ASP A 126 -10.24 -5.52 -0.43
CA ASP A 126 -10.88 -6.47 0.48
C ASP A 126 -10.94 -7.87 -0.15
N ARG A 127 -11.41 -7.99 -1.39
CA ARG A 127 -11.40 -9.25 -2.14
C ARG A 127 -10.01 -9.86 -2.31
N ARG A 128 -9.01 -9.02 -2.54
CA ARG A 128 -7.61 -9.45 -2.65
C ARG A 128 -7.13 -10.05 -1.35
N ILE A 129 -7.38 -9.37 -0.21
CA ILE A 129 -6.96 -9.86 1.11
C ILE A 129 -7.69 -11.15 1.48
N GLU A 130 -9.00 -11.23 1.23
CA GLU A 130 -9.80 -12.43 1.41
C GLU A 130 -9.19 -13.62 0.64
N ALA A 131 -8.90 -13.43 -0.66
CA ALA A 131 -8.26 -14.47 -1.46
C ALA A 131 -6.87 -14.88 -0.92
N TYR A 132 -6.10 -13.94 -0.36
CA TYR A 132 -4.82 -14.26 0.27
C TYR A 132 -4.99 -15.05 1.56
N GLN A 133 -6.01 -14.76 2.36
CA GLN A 133 -6.33 -15.50 3.58
C GLN A 133 -6.81 -16.92 3.28
N GLU A 134 -7.55 -17.10 2.21
CA GLU A 134 -8.11 -18.39 1.79
C GLU A 134 -7.11 -19.27 1.01
N THR A 135 -6.06 -18.72 0.42
CA THR A 135 -5.12 -19.50 -0.43
C THR A 135 -3.98 -20.10 0.39
N PRO A 136 -3.96 -21.43 0.64
CA PRO A 136 -2.88 -22.09 1.36
C PRO A 136 -1.55 -21.97 0.61
N VAL A 137 -0.46 -21.80 1.35
CA VAL A 137 0.91 -21.76 0.78
C VAL A 137 1.79 -22.77 1.47
N THR A 138 2.23 -23.79 0.72
CA THR A 138 3.18 -24.77 1.20
C THR A 138 4.60 -24.22 1.29
N ALA A 139 5.49 -24.86 2.07
CA ALA A 139 6.88 -24.43 2.18
C ALA A 139 7.61 -24.35 0.83
N PRO A 140 7.50 -25.32 -0.11
CA PRO A 140 8.09 -25.19 -1.45
C PRO A 140 7.56 -24.01 -2.24
N GLN A 141 6.25 -23.74 -2.18
CA GLN A 141 5.62 -22.59 -2.85
C GLN A 141 6.12 -21.27 -2.25
N ALA A 142 6.21 -21.17 -0.92
CA ALA A 142 6.76 -19.98 -0.26
C ALA A 142 8.21 -19.71 -0.69
N HIS A 143 9.06 -20.76 -0.79
CA HIS A 143 10.43 -20.62 -1.26
C HIS A 143 10.46 -20.11 -2.71
N HIS A 144 9.64 -20.65 -3.60
CA HIS A 144 9.54 -20.19 -4.99
C HIS A 144 9.11 -18.73 -5.07
N LEU A 145 8.05 -18.37 -4.34
CA LEU A 145 7.55 -16.98 -4.31
C LEU A 145 8.58 -16.00 -3.74
N LEU A 146 9.31 -16.39 -2.68
CA LEU A 146 10.35 -15.54 -2.11
C LEU A 146 11.53 -15.33 -3.06
N VAL A 147 11.92 -16.35 -3.84
CA VAL A 147 12.93 -16.20 -4.90
C VAL A 147 12.41 -15.25 -5.98
N SER A 148 11.17 -15.42 -6.45
CA SER A 148 10.56 -14.51 -7.41
C SER A 148 10.46 -13.04 -6.87
N MET A 149 10.22 -12.89 -5.57
CA MET A 149 10.23 -11.58 -4.91
C MET A 149 11.63 -10.96 -4.81
N LEU A 150 12.70 -11.78 -4.71
CA LEU A 150 14.09 -11.30 -4.82
C LEU A 150 14.37 -10.77 -6.23
N ASP A 151 14.00 -11.52 -7.26
CA ASP A 151 14.20 -11.15 -8.66
C ASP A 151 13.42 -9.86 -9.01
N ALA A 152 12.20 -9.73 -8.50
CA ALA A 152 11.36 -8.55 -8.63
C ALA A 152 11.79 -7.38 -7.73
N LYS A 153 12.89 -7.51 -6.95
CA LYS A 153 13.43 -6.49 -6.03
C LYS A 153 12.44 -6.05 -4.94
N VAL A 154 11.50 -6.91 -4.58
CA VAL A 154 10.58 -6.69 -3.46
C VAL A 154 11.36 -6.67 -2.15
N LEU A 155 12.19 -7.67 -1.90
CA LEU A 155 13.05 -7.73 -0.71
C LEU A 155 14.52 -7.99 -1.11
N PRO A 156 15.47 -7.48 -0.34
CA PRO A 156 16.88 -7.77 -0.57
C PRO A 156 17.26 -9.16 -0.02
N VAL A 157 18.28 -9.78 -0.57
CA VAL A 157 18.80 -11.11 -0.14
C VAL A 157 19.03 -11.16 1.37
N THR A 158 19.52 -10.07 1.97
CA THR A 158 19.80 -9.98 3.41
C THR A 158 18.54 -10.09 4.29
N ARG A 159 17.34 -9.98 3.73
CA ARG A 159 16.07 -10.09 4.43
C ARG A 159 15.34 -11.40 4.21
N LEU A 160 15.83 -12.21 3.29
CA LEU A 160 15.25 -13.52 3.02
C LEU A 160 15.18 -14.43 4.27
N PRO A 161 16.24 -14.54 5.11
CA PRO A 161 16.16 -15.35 6.34
C PRO A 161 15.06 -14.87 7.29
N SER A 162 14.92 -13.55 7.46
CA SER A 162 13.89 -12.98 8.33
C SER A 162 12.47 -13.22 7.80
N ALA A 163 12.26 -13.12 6.47
CA ALA A 163 10.97 -13.40 5.86
C ALA A 163 10.61 -14.89 5.96
N LEU A 164 11.57 -15.79 5.77
CA LEU A 164 11.37 -17.24 5.92
C LEU A 164 11.06 -17.62 7.38
N ASP A 165 11.76 -17.01 8.34
CA ASP A 165 11.52 -17.30 9.76
C ASP A 165 10.13 -16.85 10.19
N GLU A 166 9.71 -15.64 9.78
CA GLU A 166 8.37 -15.12 10.05
C GLU A 166 7.27 -15.95 9.34
N PHE A 167 7.50 -16.42 8.12
CA PHE A 167 6.55 -17.30 7.43
C PHE A 167 6.37 -18.65 8.14
N ARG A 168 7.46 -19.24 8.65
CA ARG A 168 7.44 -20.53 9.35
C ARG A 168 6.90 -20.43 10.77
N ARG A 169 7.12 -19.32 11.41
CA ARG A 169 6.74 -19.02 12.81
C ARG A 169 6.15 -17.61 12.88
N PRO A 170 4.92 -17.42 12.41
CA PRO A 170 4.28 -16.12 12.42
C PRO A 170 4.22 -15.55 13.83
N SER A 171 4.54 -14.27 13.97
CA SER A 171 4.51 -13.58 15.26
C SER A 171 3.09 -13.34 15.79
N HIS A 172 2.08 -13.50 14.93
CA HIS A 172 0.67 -13.36 15.26
C HIS A 172 -0.14 -14.49 14.64
N GLU A 173 -1.03 -15.09 15.42
CA GLU A 173 -1.92 -16.16 14.96
C GLU A 173 -2.86 -15.69 13.84
N THR A 174 -3.24 -14.41 13.85
CA THR A 174 -4.09 -13.79 12.80
C THR A 174 -3.44 -13.76 11.40
N PHE A 175 -2.18 -14.17 11.29
CA PHE A 175 -1.50 -14.32 10.00
C PHE A 175 -1.68 -15.69 9.38
N LEU A 176 -2.20 -16.65 10.13
CA LEU A 176 -2.54 -17.98 9.65
C LEU A 176 -3.97 -18.00 9.08
N GLY A 177 -4.25 -18.97 8.22
CA GLY A 177 -5.62 -19.26 7.80
C GLY A 177 -6.45 -19.85 8.93
N ASP A 178 -7.74 -20.00 8.71
CA ASP A 178 -8.72 -20.51 9.69
C ASP A 178 -8.38 -21.92 10.21
N ASP A 179 -7.67 -22.72 9.39
CA ASP A 179 -7.20 -24.06 9.74
C ASP A 179 -5.84 -24.07 10.46
N GLY A 180 -5.31 -22.90 10.81
CA GLY A 180 -4.02 -22.72 11.47
C GLY A 180 -2.81 -22.93 10.56
N LYS A 181 -3.02 -23.01 9.23
CA LYS A 181 -1.92 -23.20 8.27
C LYS A 181 -1.51 -21.90 7.59
N PRO A 182 -0.24 -21.84 7.09
CA PRO A 182 0.22 -20.69 6.34
C PRO A 182 -0.53 -20.49 5.01
N THR A 183 -0.84 -19.23 4.71
CA THR A 183 -1.52 -18.80 3.49
C THR A 183 -0.70 -17.73 2.74
N ALA A 184 -1.22 -17.25 1.63
CA ALA A 184 -0.63 -16.11 0.94
C ALA A 184 -0.62 -14.84 1.82
N TRP A 185 -1.60 -14.69 2.71
CA TRP A 185 -1.64 -13.65 3.74
C TRP A 185 -0.47 -13.77 4.72
N THR A 186 -0.16 -14.97 5.19
CA THR A 186 1.02 -15.25 6.02
C THR A 186 2.30 -14.80 5.33
N LEU A 187 2.45 -15.15 4.05
CA LEU A 187 3.64 -14.77 3.27
C LEU A 187 3.74 -13.27 3.04
N MET A 188 2.61 -12.60 2.74
CA MET A 188 2.56 -11.14 2.61
C MET A 188 3.03 -10.45 3.89
N ASN A 189 2.51 -10.87 5.05
CA ASN A 189 2.89 -10.32 6.35
C ASN A 189 4.36 -10.59 6.69
N ALA A 190 4.87 -11.76 6.38
CA ALA A 190 6.29 -12.10 6.58
C ALA A 190 7.22 -11.20 5.76
N VAL A 191 6.86 -10.93 4.51
CA VAL A 191 7.64 -10.07 3.61
C VAL A 191 7.53 -8.60 4.05
N THR A 192 6.35 -8.08 4.30
CA THR A 192 6.14 -6.68 4.70
C THR A 192 6.84 -6.36 6.03
N LYS A 193 6.78 -7.26 7.01
CA LYS A 193 7.51 -7.14 8.27
C LYS A 193 9.03 -7.11 8.04
N SER A 194 9.55 -7.93 7.14
CA SER A 194 10.99 -8.00 6.87
C SER A 194 11.54 -6.75 6.19
N ILE A 195 10.70 -5.98 5.48
CA ILE A 195 11.06 -4.72 4.81
C ILE A 195 10.60 -3.47 5.56
N LYS A 196 9.93 -3.61 6.71
CA LYS A 196 9.43 -2.52 7.55
C LYS A 196 10.53 -1.49 7.87
N GLY A 197 10.16 -0.20 7.87
CA GLY A 197 11.04 0.90 8.27
C GLY A 197 12.12 1.30 7.24
N ARG A 198 12.08 0.76 6.01
CA ARG A 198 13.09 1.06 4.98
C ARG A 198 12.49 1.76 3.78
N ASN A 199 13.13 2.90 3.43
CA ASN A 199 12.90 3.63 2.18
C ASN A 199 11.43 3.71 1.76
N LEU A 200 10.66 4.55 2.42
CA LEU A 200 9.24 4.80 2.11
C LEU A 200 9.01 5.18 0.64
N ASP A 201 10.02 5.80 0.00
CA ASP A 201 9.98 6.16 -1.42
C ASP A 201 9.91 4.94 -2.36
N ARG A 202 10.44 3.78 -1.95
CA ARG A 202 10.41 2.53 -2.73
C ARG A 202 9.31 1.56 -2.30
N LEU A 203 8.70 1.79 -1.15
CA LEU A 203 7.73 0.86 -0.58
C LEU A 203 6.54 0.62 -1.52
N PRO A 204 5.91 1.63 -2.16
CA PRO A 204 4.78 1.40 -3.07
C PRO A 204 5.13 0.48 -4.24
N ARG A 205 6.29 0.67 -4.88
CA ARG A 205 6.72 -0.19 -5.99
C ARG A 205 7.02 -1.62 -5.55
N ARG A 206 7.63 -1.78 -4.37
CA ARG A 206 7.94 -3.11 -3.83
C ARG A 206 6.68 -3.88 -3.48
N THR A 207 5.75 -3.24 -2.80
CA THR A 207 4.49 -3.89 -2.42
C THR A 207 3.60 -4.15 -3.63
N GLN A 208 3.61 -3.28 -4.64
CA GLN A 208 2.95 -3.54 -5.91
C GLN A 208 3.50 -4.80 -6.60
N ALA A 209 4.83 -4.92 -6.69
CA ALA A 209 5.44 -6.11 -7.28
C ALA A 209 5.14 -7.38 -6.46
N MET A 210 5.10 -7.28 -5.12
CA MET A 210 4.68 -8.36 -4.24
C MET A 210 3.23 -8.78 -4.50
N HIS A 211 2.31 -7.81 -4.56
CA HIS A 211 0.91 -8.10 -4.87
C HIS A 211 0.74 -8.76 -6.23
N GLY A 212 1.45 -8.31 -7.27
CA GLY A 212 1.39 -8.94 -8.59
C GLY A 212 1.80 -10.43 -8.57
N LEU A 213 2.80 -10.80 -7.76
CA LEU A 213 3.21 -12.20 -7.59
C LEU A 213 2.18 -13.00 -6.78
N LEU A 214 1.65 -12.43 -5.71
CA LEU A 214 0.64 -13.08 -4.88
C LEU A 214 -0.71 -13.19 -5.61
N ASP A 215 -1.14 -12.16 -6.32
CA ASP A 215 -2.36 -12.16 -7.14
C ASP A 215 -2.29 -13.30 -8.18
N SER A 216 -1.15 -13.43 -8.86
CA SER A 216 -0.93 -14.53 -9.81
C SER A 216 -1.00 -15.90 -9.15
N HIS A 217 -0.45 -16.05 -7.93
CA HIS A 217 -0.48 -17.29 -7.17
C HIS A 217 -1.89 -17.65 -6.71
N CYS A 218 -2.68 -16.66 -6.29
CA CYS A 218 -4.07 -16.81 -5.85
C CYS A 218 -5.08 -16.90 -7.01
N GLY A 219 -4.63 -16.85 -8.26
CA GLY A 219 -5.51 -16.89 -9.44
C GLY A 219 -6.34 -15.62 -9.64
N LEU A 220 -5.97 -14.53 -8.98
CA LEU A 220 -6.57 -13.22 -9.23
C LEU A 220 -6.05 -12.68 -10.56
N ASN A 221 -6.95 -12.37 -11.48
CA ASN A 221 -6.57 -11.70 -12.73
C ASN A 221 -5.97 -10.35 -12.37
N ALA A 222 -4.77 -10.08 -12.88
CA ALA A 222 -4.14 -8.77 -12.73
C ALA A 222 -5.11 -7.70 -13.27
N SER A 223 -5.67 -6.89 -12.40
CA SER A 223 -6.30 -5.64 -12.85
C SER A 223 -5.23 -4.86 -13.62
N PRO A 224 -5.54 -4.29 -14.79
CA PRO A 224 -4.55 -3.54 -15.55
C PRO A 224 -4.14 -2.30 -14.77
N GLY A 225 -3.18 -2.48 -13.85
CA GLY A 225 -2.61 -1.43 -13.05
C GLY A 225 -1.87 -0.44 -13.95
N THR A 226 -2.21 0.82 -13.85
CA THR A 226 -1.49 1.92 -14.51
C THR A 226 -0.02 1.87 -14.10
N THR A 227 0.83 1.44 -15.02
CA THR A 227 2.28 1.38 -14.83
C THR A 227 2.80 2.78 -14.49
N LEU A 228 3.47 2.90 -13.35
CA LEU A 228 4.25 4.08 -12.98
C LEU A 228 5.47 4.19 -13.91
N ASN A 229 5.39 5.03 -14.91
CA ASN A 229 6.54 5.54 -15.65
C ASN A 229 7.19 6.72 -14.91
#